data_f39ecbabfcf8999bc7250933f56646bf
#
_entry.id   f39ecbabfcf8999bc7250933f56646bf
#
_cell.length_a   1.000
_cell.length_b   1.000
_cell.length_c   1.000
_cell.angle_alpha   90.00
_cell.angle_beta   90.00
_cell.angle_gamma   90.00
#
_symmetry.space_group_name_H-M   'P 1'
#
loop_
_entity.id
_entity.type
_entity.pdbx_description
1 polymer ?
#
loop_
_entity_poly.entity_id
_entity_poly.type
_entity_poly.pdbx_seq_one_letter_code
_entity_poly.pdbx_strand_id
1 'polypeptide(L)'
;MRKRDLEGEFALAWRTLAPARAPGFEAQYAFHPRRKWAFDFAWPAVRVAVEIDGGQWAPHGGRHSRDSDREKLNQAAVLGWRVLRYSGQMLQDPEAVIGEVVEALERA
;
A
#
# COMPACT_ATOMS: atom_id res chain seq x y z
N MET A 1 5.67 25.59 3.02
CA MET A 1 6.36 24.31 2.92
C MET A 1 5.49 23.29 2.22
N ARG A 2 6.07 22.58 1.28
CA ARG A 2 5.29 21.69 0.47
C ARG A 2 5.15 20.33 1.13
N LYS A 3 3.95 19.79 1.15
CA LYS A 3 3.73 18.47 1.64
C LYS A 3 4.29 17.44 0.68
N ARG A 4 4.86 16.37 1.20
CA ARG A 4 5.30 15.28 0.35
C ARG A 4 4.09 14.54 -0.21
N ASP A 5 4.19 14.14 -1.47
CA ASP A 5 3.21 13.27 -2.09
C ASP A 5 3.75 11.83 -2.02
N LEU A 6 3.47 11.16 -0.92
CA LEU A 6 4.05 9.84 -0.66
C LEU A 6 3.56 8.79 -1.66
N GLU A 7 2.30 8.86 -2.04
CA GLU A 7 1.79 7.91 -3.03
C GLU A 7 2.45 8.14 -4.38
N GLY A 8 2.64 9.41 -4.75
CA GLY A 8 3.36 9.72 -5.98
C GLY A 8 4.81 9.28 -5.94
N GLU A 9 5.45 9.40 -4.75
CA GLU A 9 6.82 8.91 -4.59
C GLU A 9 6.90 7.40 -4.80
N PHE A 10 5.96 6.65 -4.23
CA PHE A 10 5.93 5.22 -4.44
C PHE A 10 5.70 4.88 -5.92
N ALA A 11 4.74 5.54 -6.54
CA ALA A 11 4.42 5.26 -7.94
C ALA A 11 5.62 5.52 -8.85
N LEU A 12 6.33 6.62 -8.59
CA LEU A 12 7.53 6.94 -9.38
C LEU A 12 8.64 5.91 -9.13
N ALA A 13 8.85 5.53 -7.87
CA ALA A 13 9.84 4.53 -7.55
C ALA A 13 9.54 3.20 -8.22
N TRP A 14 8.26 2.81 -8.24
CA TRP A 14 7.85 1.58 -8.92
C TRP A 14 8.19 1.64 -10.40
N ARG A 15 7.82 2.73 -11.07
CA ARG A 15 8.06 2.86 -12.51
C ARG A 15 9.55 2.91 -12.85
N THR A 16 10.34 3.40 -11.91
CA THR A 16 11.78 3.57 -12.14
C THR A 16 12.58 2.31 -11.79
N LEU A 17 12.21 1.65 -10.69
CA LEU A 17 13.05 0.61 -10.10
C LEU A 17 12.51 -0.81 -10.28
N ALA A 18 11.22 -0.98 -10.51
CA ALA A 18 10.68 -2.33 -10.66
C ALA A 18 11.18 -2.93 -11.98
N PRO A 19 11.44 -4.25 -11.99
CA PRO A 19 11.89 -4.87 -13.22
C PRO A 19 10.80 -4.81 -14.29
N ALA A 20 11.22 -4.78 -15.54
CA ALA A 20 10.28 -4.66 -16.66
C ALA A 20 9.23 -5.77 -16.68
N ARG A 21 9.60 -6.96 -16.16
CA ARG A 21 8.68 -8.09 -16.10
C ARG A 21 7.62 -7.98 -15.02
N ALA A 22 7.79 -7.06 -14.07
CA ALA A 22 6.84 -6.93 -12.96
C ALA A 22 5.53 -6.35 -13.46
N PRO A 23 4.38 -6.88 -12.98
CA PRO A 23 3.09 -6.37 -13.44
C PRO A 23 2.83 -4.97 -12.87
N GLY A 24 2.10 -4.17 -13.63
CA GLY A 24 1.70 -2.84 -13.16
C GLY A 24 0.64 -2.94 -12.08
N PHE A 25 0.61 -1.92 -11.22
CA PHE A 25 -0.37 -1.85 -10.15
C PHE A 25 -1.66 -1.18 -10.61
N GLU A 26 -2.72 -1.40 -9.83
CA GLU A 26 -3.93 -0.58 -9.88
C GLU A 26 -3.93 0.33 -8.66
N ALA A 27 -4.14 1.61 -8.88
CA ALA A 27 -4.17 2.58 -7.79
C ALA A 27 -5.58 2.69 -7.23
N GLN A 28 -5.67 2.96 -5.95
CA GLN A 28 -6.96 3.16 -5.26
C GLN A 28 -7.93 2.02 -5.54
N TYR A 29 -7.47 0.81 -5.29
CA TYR A 29 -8.23 -0.39 -5.62
C TYR A 29 -9.22 -0.74 -4.52
N ALA A 30 -10.52 -0.73 -4.84
CA ALA A 30 -11.58 -1.11 -3.91
C ALA A 30 -11.65 -2.63 -3.85
N PHE A 31 -11.26 -3.20 -2.72
CA PHE A 31 -11.09 -4.65 -2.64
C PHE A 31 -12.25 -5.38 -1.95
N HIS A 32 -13.11 -4.64 -1.26
CA HIS A 32 -14.15 -5.27 -0.43
C HIS A 32 -15.48 -5.23 -1.15
N PRO A 33 -16.26 -6.32 -1.10
CA PRO A 33 -17.53 -6.36 -1.84
C PRO A 33 -18.61 -5.42 -1.30
N ARG A 34 -18.51 -5.00 -0.02
CA ARG A 34 -19.55 -4.18 0.59
C ARG A 34 -19.06 -2.90 1.23
N ARG A 35 -17.80 -2.85 1.65
CA ARG A 35 -17.23 -1.68 2.28
C ARG A 35 -16.45 -0.88 1.25
N LYS A 36 -16.34 0.42 1.48
CA LYS A 36 -15.69 1.31 0.50
C LYS A 36 -14.18 1.39 0.68
N TRP A 37 -13.60 0.46 1.40
CA TRP A 37 -12.16 0.44 1.60
C TRP A 37 -11.42 0.22 0.29
N ALA A 38 -10.31 0.92 0.14
CA ALA A 38 -9.45 0.77 -1.02
C ALA A 38 -8.00 0.69 -0.58
N PHE A 39 -7.20 -0.04 -1.33
CA PHE A 39 -5.75 -0.02 -1.15
C PHE A 39 -5.16 1.07 -2.02
N ASP A 40 -4.08 1.70 -1.55
CA ASP A 40 -3.41 2.71 -2.35
C ASP A 40 -2.90 2.13 -3.65
N PHE A 41 -2.32 0.94 -3.60
CA PHE A 41 -1.84 0.22 -4.77
C PHE A 41 -2.14 -1.26 -4.60
N ALA A 42 -2.51 -1.93 -5.68
CA ALA A 42 -2.84 -3.34 -5.60
C ALA A 42 -2.46 -4.09 -6.87
N TRP A 43 -2.20 -5.37 -6.70
CA TRP A 43 -2.02 -6.32 -7.79
C TRP A 43 -3.07 -7.41 -7.57
N PRO A 44 -4.29 -7.19 -8.07
CA PRO A 44 -5.41 -8.06 -7.70
C PRO A 44 -5.25 -9.52 -8.11
N ALA A 45 -4.55 -9.77 -9.21
CA ALA A 45 -4.39 -11.14 -9.70
C ALA A 45 -3.67 -12.02 -8.67
N VAL A 46 -2.81 -11.44 -7.84
CA VAL A 46 -2.04 -12.18 -6.84
C VAL A 46 -2.39 -11.77 -5.41
N ARG A 47 -3.34 -10.87 -5.26
CA ARG A 47 -3.82 -10.35 -3.97
C ARG A 47 -2.70 -9.81 -3.10
N VAL A 48 -1.86 -9.00 -3.70
CA VAL A 48 -0.84 -8.23 -3.01
C VAL A 48 -1.24 -6.76 -3.08
N ALA A 49 -1.07 -6.05 -1.99
CA ALA A 49 -1.41 -4.63 -1.93
C ALA A 49 -0.36 -3.86 -1.16
N VAL A 50 -0.28 -2.57 -1.44
CA VAL A 50 0.60 -1.65 -0.75
C VAL A 50 -0.23 -0.50 -0.21
N GLU A 51 -0.04 -0.19 1.06
CA GLU A 51 -0.63 0.97 1.70
C GLU A 51 0.48 1.92 2.10
N ILE A 52 0.37 3.16 1.70
CA ILE A 52 1.32 4.18 2.09
C ILE A 52 0.77 4.88 3.31
N ASP A 53 1.34 4.53 4.44
CA ASP A 53 0.94 5.13 5.69
C ASP A 53 1.68 6.44 5.81
N GLY A 54 0.99 7.52 5.77
CA GLY A 54 1.57 8.85 5.79
C GLY A 54 2.41 9.11 7.00
N GLY A 55 2.49 8.18 7.91
CA GLY A 55 3.26 8.36 9.10
C GLY A 55 2.70 9.43 9.94
N GLN A 56 1.62 10.00 9.53
CA GLN A 56 1.10 11.03 10.24
C GLN A 56 0.08 10.47 11.07
N TRP A 57 0.22 10.49 12.28
CA TRP A 57 -0.94 10.34 13.05
C TRP A 57 -1.60 11.66 13.08
N ALA A 58 -2.82 11.65 12.73
CA ALA A 58 -3.59 12.84 12.83
C ALA A 58 -3.96 13.00 14.27
N PRO A 59 -3.79 14.18 14.82
CA PRO A 59 -4.24 14.43 16.19
C PRO A 59 -5.70 14.10 16.37
N HIS A 60 -6.45 14.19 15.30
CA HIS A 60 -7.87 13.90 15.34
C HIS A 60 -8.17 12.47 14.94
N GLY A 61 -7.17 11.67 14.77
CA GLY A 61 -7.33 10.31 14.31
C GLY A 61 -8.13 9.43 15.24
N GLY A 62 -8.02 9.62 16.47
CA GLY A 62 -8.82 9.01 17.48
C GLY A 62 -9.05 7.52 17.35
N ARG A 63 -9.95 7.02 18.17
CA ARG A 63 -10.24 5.62 18.22
C ARG A 63 -10.92 5.09 16.99
N HIS A 64 -11.83 5.88 16.43
CA HIS A 64 -12.59 5.42 15.27
C HIS A 64 -11.71 5.14 14.08
N SER A 65 -10.75 6.03 13.80
CA SER A 65 -9.82 5.82 12.71
C SER A 65 -9.02 4.56 12.88
N ARG A 66 -8.54 4.31 14.08
CA ARG A 66 -7.72 3.13 14.35
C ARG A 66 -8.53 1.85 14.23
N ASP A 67 -9.76 1.85 14.72
CA ASP A 67 -10.59 0.67 14.62
C ASP A 67 -10.99 0.41 13.19
N SER A 68 -11.28 1.45 12.43
CA SER A 68 -11.57 1.29 11.02
C SER A 68 -10.39 0.70 10.26
N ASP A 69 -9.17 1.15 10.56
CA ASP A 69 -7.97 0.57 9.98
C ASP A 69 -7.81 -0.89 10.33
N ARG A 70 -8.06 -1.24 11.59
CA ARG A 70 -7.96 -2.63 12.02
C ARG A 70 -8.98 -3.49 11.31
N GLU A 71 -10.21 -3.00 11.19
CA GLU A 71 -11.25 -3.73 10.47
C GLU A 71 -10.86 -3.94 9.02
N LYS A 72 -10.34 -2.91 8.37
CA LYS A 72 -9.91 -3.00 6.99
C LYS A 72 -8.84 -4.07 6.82
N LEU A 73 -7.82 -4.05 7.68
CA LEU A 73 -6.73 -5.01 7.59
C LEU A 73 -7.19 -6.43 7.90
N ASN A 74 -8.09 -6.58 8.86
CA ASN A 74 -8.63 -7.89 9.19
C ASN A 74 -9.42 -8.45 8.02
N GLN A 75 -10.25 -7.63 7.40
CA GLN A 75 -11.02 -8.07 6.25
C GLN A 75 -10.12 -8.36 5.04
N ALA A 76 -9.08 -7.59 4.88
CA ALA A 76 -8.10 -7.88 3.83
C ALA A 76 -7.50 -9.26 4.03
N ALA A 77 -7.12 -9.60 5.26
CA ALA A 77 -6.56 -10.90 5.57
C ALA A 77 -7.58 -12.02 5.33
N VAL A 78 -8.83 -11.80 5.74
CA VAL A 78 -9.90 -12.78 5.52
C VAL A 78 -10.08 -13.06 4.02
N LEU A 79 -9.94 -12.02 3.20
CA LEU A 79 -10.11 -12.15 1.76
C LEU A 79 -8.82 -12.59 1.04
N GLY A 80 -7.78 -12.92 1.81
CA GLY A 80 -6.57 -13.50 1.24
C GLY A 80 -5.55 -12.50 0.73
N TRP A 81 -5.67 -11.25 1.14
CA TRP A 81 -4.73 -10.22 0.70
C TRP A 81 -3.48 -10.20 1.57
N ARG A 82 -2.34 -10.01 0.94
CA ARG A 82 -1.08 -9.70 1.63
C ARG A 82 -0.82 -8.21 1.46
N VAL A 83 -0.88 -7.49 2.56
CA VAL A 83 -0.76 -6.04 2.55
C VAL A 83 0.58 -5.62 3.12
N LEU A 84 1.35 -4.88 2.34
CA LEU A 84 2.61 -4.30 2.79
C LEU A 84 2.36 -2.83 3.09
N ARG A 85 2.91 -2.34 4.19
CA ARG A 85 2.67 -0.96 4.61
C ARG A 85 3.99 -0.24 4.74
N TYR A 86 4.05 0.96 4.18
CA TYR A 86 5.27 1.76 4.19
C TYR A 86 4.99 3.17 4.65
N SER A 87 5.88 3.67 5.50
CA SER A 87 5.83 5.05 5.96
C SER A 87 6.62 5.94 5.03
N GLY A 88 6.47 7.26 5.20
CA GLY A 88 7.29 8.21 4.46
C GLY A 88 8.77 8.05 4.71
N GLN A 89 9.14 7.66 5.94
CA GLN A 89 10.55 7.43 6.25
C GLN A 89 11.08 6.20 5.51
N MET A 90 10.31 5.13 5.44
CA MET A 90 10.72 3.94 4.69
C MET A 90 10.91 4.24 3.21
N LEU A 91 10.10 5.15 2.66
CA LEU A 91 10.22 5.53 1.25
C LEU A 91 11.49 6.31 0.94
N GLN A 92 12.25 6.72 1.96
CA GLN A 92 13.56 7.33 1.73
C GLN A 92 14.58 6.31 1.25
N ASP A 93 14.28 5.01 1.36
CA ASP A 93 15.07 3.95 0.77
C ASP A 93 14.17 3.22 -0.25
N PRO A 94 13.92 3.83 -1.40
CA PRO A 94 12.98 3.25 -2.36
C PRO A 94 13.43 1.92 -2.93
N GLU A 95 14.72 1.69 -3.03
CA GLU A 95 15.22 0.40 -3.53
C GLU A 95 14.81 -0.74 -2.61
N ALA A 96 14.90 -0.54 -1.30
CA ALA A 96 14.49 -1.57 -0.35
C ALA A 96 12.98 -1.81 -0.44
N VAL A 97 12.20 -0.73 -0.52
CA VAL A 97 10.75 -0.84 -0.60
C VAL A 97 10.32 -1.59 -1.87
N ILE A 98 10.82 -1.15 -3.02
CA ILE A 98 10.42 -1.77 -4.28
C ILE A 98 10.90 -3.21 -4.35
N GLY A 99 12.12 -3.49 -3.86
CA GLY A 99 12.62 -4.86 -3.82
C GLY A 99 11.73 -5.79 -3.01
N GLU A 100 11.24 -5.30 -1.88
CA GLU A 100 10.35 -6.12 -1.04
C GLU A 100 8.99 -6.36 -1.69
N VAL A 101 8.44 -5.36 -2.35
CA VAL A 101 7.18 -5.53 -3.07
C VAL A 101 7.36 -6.53 -4.22
N VAL A 102 8.45 -6.42 -4.97
CA VAL A 102 8.75 -7.37 -6.03
C VAL A 102 8.85 -8.78 -5.48
N GLU A 103 9.53 -8.94 -4.35
CA GLU A 103 9.62 -10.24 -3.71
C GLU A 103 8.25 -10.79 -3.33
N ALA A 104 7.37 -9.95 -2.80
CA ALA A 104 6.03 -10.38 -2.45
C ALA A 104 5.25 -10.85 -3.68
N LEU A 105 5.41 -10.15 -4.79
CA LEU A 105 4.75 -10.54 -6.05
C LEU A 105 5.28 -11.88 -6.56
N GLU A 106 6.58 -12.10 -6.43
CA GLU A 106 7.20 -13.33 -6.92
C GLU A 106 6.87 -14.55 -6.08
N ARG A 107 6.54 -14.33 -4.80
CA ARG A 107 6.17 -15.41 -3.90
C ARG A 107 4.66 -15.66 -3.83
N ALA A 108 3.92 -14.94 -4.61
CA ALA A 108 2.47 -15.05 -4.58
C ALA A 108 1.96 -16.30 -5.27
#